data_57deaf96e3f4140dc4675f55456ee8fc
#
_entry.id   57deaf96e3f4140dc4675f55456ee8fc
#
_cell.length_a   1.000
_cell.length_b   1.000
_cell.length_c   1.000
_cell.angle_alpha   90.00
_cell.angle_beta   90.00
_cell.angle_gamma   90.00
#
_symmetry.space_group_name_H-M   'P 1'
#
loop_
_entity.id
_entity.type
_entity.pdbx_description
1 polymer ?
#
loop_
_entity_poly.entity_id
_entity_poly.type
_entity_poly.pdbx_seq_one_letter_code
_entity_poly.pdbx_strand_id
1 'polypeptide(L)'
;MKENCNRILPFSAALLCALTLMAASALRAAPHQTPAEPQVLSNAVANGPVQFDVSPQPGELVSGAQVQQGVRAVLMHKPLQPKQLTRESPGAQQNQGAVSASAAQPLITSLASGATIGLSFAGVGNTSTLNCPSVARQEVAPPDTNAAVGDTQVVQWVNTCYAVFDKASGTLIAGPFAGTNFWAGFGAPCETNNDGDIIIQWDKINHRWLAAQNVFNGPPFFTCVAVSQTADALGSYNRYTFPQTPGFPDYPKWGLTRSVYYQTQNVFNVTIPSEPFLGVNVCAYDGKNMLKGKSDAQQVCIFDNSNGTRFDDSMVPADDDSDSGPTNSEVLLGAIDNFLPGDTHVYEFVFSANFGNPSKSTLAGTNGSMPISVPAFNLALCTSGPFLTTDCVPQPGTTAKLDTLGDRLMYRLAHLSERGTQHFVITHSVNNTTAVAARWYEFRVQGLGTTNLSLYQSGQTPDDGEFRWMGSAAMDQAGDIAVGYSRSSAAAGDFPSIYFAGQTAGDPLGTTETEALIKQGTGFQPDTGGRWGDYTSMALDGADSCTFWYANEYYDTNLRFNWATWLASLKFPNCR
;
A
#
# COMPACT_ATOMS: atom_id res chain seq x y z
N MET A 1 -17.48 36.42 -74.97
CA MET A 1 -16.82 37.75 -75.03
C MET A 1 -15.78 37.78 -73.94
N LYS A 2 -14.56 37.88 -74.37
CA LYS A 2 -13.38 38.01 -73.49
C LYS A 2 -13.30 39.47 -73.06
N GLU A 3 -13.17 39.72 -71.79
CA GLU A 3 -12.55 40.96 -71.36
C GLU A 3 -11.72 40.76 -70.08
N ASN A 4 -10.52 41.30 -70.19
CA ASN A 4 -9.44 41.30 -69.26
C ASN A 4 -9.79 41.98 -67.91
N CYS A 5 -9.33 41.42 -66.84
CA CYS A 5 -9.17 42.17 -65.58
C CYS A 5 -7.74 42.02 -65.08
N ASN A 6 -6.84 42.84 -65.61
CA ASN A 6 -5.57 43.16 -64.99
C ASN A 6 -5.78 44.33 -64.05
N ARG A 7 -5.88 44.13 -62.76
CA ARG A 7 -5.61 45.17 -61.74
C ARG A 7 -4.93 44.55 -60.52
N ILE A 8 -3.82 45.14 -60.25
CA ILE A 8 -2.88 44.96 -59.16
C ILE A 8 -3.65 44.94 -57.81
N LEU A 9 -3.66 43.84 -57.12
CA LEU A 9 -4.06 43.73 -55.71
C LEU A 9 -2.82 43.79 -54.80
N PRO A 10 -2.87 44.57 -53.71
CA PRO A 10 -1.69 44.73 -52.86
C PRO A 10 -1.36 43.48 -52.06
N PHE A 11 -0.10 43.28 -51.80
CA PHE A 11 0.54 42.13 -51.17
C PHE A 11 -0.07 41.67 -49.81
N SER A 12 -0.95 42.45 -49.21
CA SER A 12 -1.55 42.16 -47.90
C SER A 12 -2.73 41.15 -47.94
N ALA A 13 -3.37 40.96 -49.10
CA ALA A 13 -4.53 40.05 -49.18
C ALA A 13 -4.14 38.60 -49.46
N ALA A 14 -2.96 38.36 -50.01
CA ALA A 14 -2.45 37.01 -50.28
C ALA A 14 -1.95 36.31 -48.98
N LEU A 15 -1.50 37.08 -47.99
CA LEU A 15 -1.03 36.52 -46.71
C LEU A 15 -2.17 36.11 -45.78
N LEU A 16 -3.33 36.80 -45.87
CA LEU A 16 -4.51 36.43 -45.05
C LEU A 16 -5.23 35.17 -45.56
N CYS A 17 -5.21 34.92 -46.87
CA CYS A 17 -5.79 33.71 -47.45
C CYS A 17 -4.93 32.45 -47.18
N ALA A 18 -3.58 32.61 -47.09
CA ALA A 18 -2.69 31.49 -46.75
C ALA A 18 -2.77 31.09 -45.27
N LEU A 19 -3.00 32.06 -44.37
CA LEU A 19 -3.19 31.78 -42.92
C LEU A 19 -4.53 31.15 -42.58
N THR A 20 -5.60 31.46 -43.32
CA THR A 20 -6.92 30.81 -43.11
C THR A 20 -6.99 29.41 -43.67
N LEU A 21 -6.21 29.04 -44.69
CA LEU A 21 -6.11 27.68 -45.20
C LEU A 21 -5.21 26.77 -44.32
N MET A 22 -4.23 27.34 -43.60
CA MET A 22 -3.42 26.55 -42.66
C MET A 22 -4.14 26.30 -41.31
N ALA A 23 -5.07 27.15 -40.90
CA ALA A 23 -5.86 26.94 -39.69
C ALA A 23 -6.98 25.91 -39.85
N ALA A 24 -7.43 25.64 -41.09
CA ALA A 24 -8.46 24.64 -41.35
C ALA A 24 -7.97 23.19 -41.47
N SER A 25 -6.65 22.99 -41.56
CA SER A 25 -6.03 21.66 -41.68
C SER A 25 -5.55 21.08 -40.34
N ALA A 26 -5.66 21.83 -39.23
CA ALA A 26 -5.20 21.39 -37.90
C ALA A 26 -6.31 20.77 -37.03
N LEU A 27 -7.53 20.67 -37.52
CA LEU A 27 -8.66 20.04 -36.81
C LEU A 27 -9.08 18.71 -37.50
N ARG A 28 -8.11 17.88 -37.86
CA ARG A 28 -8.42 16.45 -37.96
C ARG A 28 -8.31 15.87 -36.55
N ALA A 29 -9.46 15.49 -35.99
CA ALA A 29 -9.50 14.67 -34.79
C ALA A 29 -8.49 13.53 -34.95
N ALA A 30 -7.62 13.37 -33.97
CA ALA A 30 -6.79 12.19 -33.88
C ALA A 30 -7.70 10.96 -34.00
N PRO A 31 -7.31 9.92 -34.73
CA PRO A 31 -8.12 8.71 -34.79
C PRO A 31 -8.37 8.26 -33.36
N HIS A 32 -9.64 8.03 -33.02
CA HIS A 32 -10.02 7.32 -31.79
C HIS A 32 -9.21 6.01 -31.81
N GLN A 33 -8.15 5.95 -31.04
CA GLN A 33 -7.53 4.66 -30.73
C GLN A 33 -8.59 3.90 -29.94
N THR A 34 -9.10 2.83 -30.51
CA THR A 34 -9.82 1.82 -29.75
C THR A 34 -8.92 1.43 -28.60
N PRO A 35 -9.42 1.41 -27.34
CA PRO A 35 -8.65 0.90 -26.22
C PRO A 35 -8.04 -0.44 -26.60
N ALA A 36 -6.76 -0.64 -26.34
CA ALA A 36 -6.14 -1.94 -26.55
C ALA A 36 -6.88 -2.97 -25.68
N GLU A 37 -7.10 -4.17 -26.21
CA GLU A 37 -7.67 -5.23 -25.39
C GLU A 37 -6.75 -5.51 -24.19
N PRO A 38 -7.31 -5.77 -22.98
CA PRO A 38 -6.52 -6.10 -21.80
C PRO A 38 -5.57 -7.27 -22.07
N GLN A 39 -4.31 -7.11 -21.70
CA GLN A 39 -3.38 -8.23 -21.74
C GLN A 39 -3.68 -9.18 -20.58
N VAL A 40 -3.66 -10.48 -20.87
CA VAL A 40 -4.04 -11.52 -19.91
C VAL A 40 -2.95 -12.58 -19.85
N LEU A 41 -2.45 -12.84 -18.64
CA LEU A 41 -1.59 -13.99 -18.35
C LEU A 41 -2.44 -15.16 -17.84
N SER A 42 -2.05 -16.39 -18.22
CA SER A 42 -2.75 -17.63 -17.85
C SER A 42 -1.81 -18.79 -17.50
N ASN A 43 -0.57 -18.47 -17.09
CA ASN A 43 0.47 -19.43 -16.75
C ASN A 43 0.47 -19.78 -15.24
N ALA A 44 -0.70 -19.98 -14.66
CA ALA A 44 -0.86 -20.23 -13.23
C ALA A 44 -0.22 -21.55 -12.78
N VAL A 45 0.45 -21.48 -11.64
CA VAL A 45 1.02 -22.63 -10.93
C VAL A 45 0.25 -22.83 -9.62
N ALA A 46 -0.17 -24.07 -9.36
CA ALA A 46 -0.79 -24.44 -8.10
C ALA A 46 0.17 -25.21 -7.22
N ASN A 47 0.21 -24.86 -5.95
CA ASN A 47 0.98 -25.55 -4.93
C ASN A 47 0.07 -25.91 -3.75
N GLY A 48 0.26 -27.11 -3.17
CA GLY A 48 -0.20 -27.41 -1.82
C GLY A 48 0.79 -26.87 -0.79
N PRO A 49 0.40 -26.79 0.50
CA PRO A 49 1.34 -26.46 1.55
C PRO A 49 2.37 -27.59 1.71
N VAL A 50 3.61 -27.21 1.94
CA VAL A 50 4.68 -28.16 2.26
C VAL A 50 4.61 -28.59 3.73
N GLN A 51 3.91 -27.83 4.55
CA GLN A 51 3.65 -28.11 5.95
C GLN A 51 2.31 -27.55 6.39
N PHE A 52 1.64 -28.26 7.29
CA PHE A 52 0.37 -27.89 7.89
C PHE A 52 0.27 -28.43 9.32
N ASP A 53 -0.28 -27.65 10.23
CA ASP A 53 -0.74 -28.08 11.55
C ASP A 53 -1.89 -27.22 12.07
N VAL A 54 -2.37 -27.58 13.27
CA VAL A 54 -3.21 -26.73 14.11
C VAL A 54 -2.41 -26.36 15.34
N SER A 55 -2.18 -25.06 15.55
CA SER A 55 -1.38 -24.60 16.67
C SER A 55 -2.05 -24.88 18.01
N PRO A 56 -1.28 -25.08 19.09
CA PRO A 56 -1.75 -24.79 20.45
C PRO A 56 -2.22 -23.33 20.56
N GLN A 57 -2.91 -22.99 21.65
CA GLN A 57 -3.25 -21.59 21.90
C GLN A 57 -1.97 -20.76 22.11
N PRO A 58 -1.73 -19.65 21.41
CA PRO A 58 -0.53 -18.83 21.57
C PRO A 58 -0.25 -18.42 23.02
N GLY A 59 -1.29 -18.22 23.83
CA GLY A 59 -1.16 -17.96 25.26
C GLY A 59 -0.52 -19.11 26.07
N GLU A 60 -0.59 -20.36 25.61
CA GLU A 60 0.05 -21.52 26.24
C GLU A 60 1.50 -21.70 25.79
N LEU A 61 1.86 -21.20 24.60
CA LEU A 61 3.21 -21.31 24.02
C LEU A 61 4.24 -20.42 24.74
N VAL A 62 3.80 -19.36 25.42
CA VAL A 62 4.69 -18.37 26.06
C VAL A 62 5.42 -18.90 27.28
N SER A 63 4.98 -20.02 27.86
CA SER A 63 5.58 -20.57 29.10
C SER A 63 6.78 -21.50 28.90
N GLY A 64 7.14 -21.90 27.67
CA GLY A 64 8.07 -23.02 27.47
C GLY A 64 9.24 -22.84 26.51
N ALA A 65 9.23 -21.91 25.58
CA ALA A 65 10.23 -21.86 24.52
C ALA A 65 11.03 -20.56 24.48
N GLN A 66 12.18 -20.54 25.16
CA GLN A 66 13.24 -19.58 24.81
C GLN A 66 13.96 -20.11 23.55
N VAL A 67 13.48 -19.76 22.37
CA VAL A 67 14.25 -19.97 21.13
C VAL A 67 15.36 -18.93 21.10
N GLN A 68 16.57 -19.33 21.48
CA GLN A 68 17.78 -18.53 21.24
C GLN A 68 18.10 -18.60 19.76
N GLN A 69 17.82 -17.54 19.01
CA GLN A 69 18.47 -17.29 17.75
C GLN A 69 19.11 -15.90 17.78
N GLY A 70 20.38 -15.85 17.38
CA GLY A 70 21.06 -14.60 17.12
C GLY A 70 20.41 -13.93 15.92
N VAL A 71 19.59 -12.93 16.17
CA VAL A 71 19.05 -12.08 15.11
C VAL A 71 20.22 -11.30 14.53
N ARG A 72 20.52 -11.51 13.25
CA ARG A 72 21.39 -10.61 12.50
C ARG A 72 20.70 -9.24 12.47
N ALA A 73 21.51 -8.19 12.59
CA ALA A 73 21.06 -6.84 12.25
C ALA A 73 20.56 -6.85 10.79
N VAL A 74 19.25 -6.80 10.61
CA VAL A 74 18.65 -6.78 9.29
C VAL A 74 18.09 -5.38 9.11
N LEU A 75 18.79 -4.56 8.33
CA LEU A 75 18.08 -3.56 7.54
C LEU A 75 17.16 -4.38 6.63
N MET A 76 15.86 -4.29 6.86
CA MET A 76 14.89 -4.96 6.02
C MET A 76 15.18 -4.60 4.58
N HIS A 77 15.01 -5.56 3.67
CA HIS A 77 15.33 -5.35 2.27
C HIS A 77 14.64 -4.08 1.77
N LYS A 78 15.39 -3.17 1.16
CA LYS A 78 14.80 -1.93 0.66
C LYS A 78 13.95 -2.30 -0.55
N PRO A 79 12.62 -2.09 -0.52
CA PRO A 79 11.78 -2.33 -1.69
C PRO A 79 12.39 -1.61 -2.90
N LEU A 80 12.04 -2.04 -4.10
CA LEU A 80 12.53 -1.51 -5.38
C LEU A 80 13.04 -0.09 -5.28
N GLN A 81 14.38 0.06 -5.34
CA GLN A 81 14.93 1.39 -5.59
C GLN A 81 14.58 1.74 -7.03
N PRO A 82 14.09 2.96 -7.28
CA PRO A 82 14.09 3.49 -8.63
C PRO A 82 15.46 3.20 -9.23
N LYS A 83 15.52 2.52 -10.40
CA LYS A 83 16.79 2.32 -11.09
C LYS A 83 17.53 3.63 -11.01
N GLN A 84 18.78 3.62 -10.53
CA GLN A 84 19.61 4.82 -10.52
C GLN A 84 19.64 5.35 -11.95
N LEU A 85 18.70 6.22 -12.27
CA LEU A 85 18.67 6.91 -13.54
C LEU A 85 19.81 7.91 -13.48
N THR A 86 20.95 7.52 -14.02
CA THR A 86 21.97 8.50 -14.35
C THR A 86 21.34 9.51 -15.31
N ARG A 87 21.62 10.78 -15.10
CA ARG A 87 21.15 11.92 -15.89
C ARG A 87 21.53 11.83 -17.40
N GLU A 88 22.11 10.72 -17.82
CA GLU A 88 22.64 10.46 -19.17
C GLU A 88 21.75 9.55 -20.02
N SER A 89 20.49 9.31 -19.67
CA SER A 89 19.56 8.69 -20.63
C SER A 89 19.31 9.69 -21.77
N PRO A 90 19.60 9.33 -23.04
CA PRO A 90 19.36 10.22 -24.16
C PRO A 90 17.85 10.41 -24.35
N GLY A 91 17.30 11.46 -23.83
CA GLY A 91 15.87 11.80 -23.87
C GLY A 91 15.38 12.66 -22.72
N ALA A 92 16.08 12.69 -21.58
CA ALA A 92 15.78 13.61 -20.50
C ALA A 92 16.36 15.00 -20.79
N GLN A 93 15.91 15.65 -21.84
CA GLN A 93 16.12 17.09 -21.98
C GLN A 93 15.28 17.77 -20.90
N GLN A 94 15.99 18.50 -20.03
CA GLN A 94 15.39 19.44 -19.10
C GLN A 94 14.54 20.45 -19.90
N ASN A 95 13.27 20.17 -20.05
CA ASN A 95 12.30 21.22 -20.19
C ASN A 95 11.87 21.63 -18.76
N GLN A 96 12.66 22.52 -18.15
CA GLN A 96 12.13 23.46 -17.18
C GLN A 96 11.22 24.47 -17.92
N GLY A 97 10.33 23.96 -18.72
CA GLY A 97 9.18 24.69 -19.21
C GLY A 97 8.14 24.63 -18.10
N ALA A 98 7.73 25.81 -17.64
CA ALA A 98 6.59 25.95 -16.76
C ALA A 98 5.51 24.97 -17.21
N VAL A 99 5.18 23.99 -16.35
CA VAL A 99 4.02 23.14 -16.55
C VAL A 99 2.85 24.11 -16.63
N SER A 100 2.27 24.26 -17.81
CA SER A 100 1.00 24.94 -17.98
C SER A 100 0.07 24.36 -16.95
N ALA A 101 -0.45 25.21 -16.09
CA ALA A 101 -1.42 24.86 -15.07
C ALA A 101 -2.56 24.07 -15.73
N SER A 102 -2.44 22.74 -15.72
CA SER A 102 -3.54 21.85 -15.94
C SER A 102 -4.50 22.11 -14.80
N ALA A 103 -5.74 22.37 -15.12
CA ALA A 103 -6.86 22.79 -14.31
C ALA A 103 -6.54 22.79 -12.81
N ALA A 104 -6.31 23.99 -12.26
CA ALA A 104 -6.11 24.14 -10.82
C ALA A 104 -7.21 23.38 -10.11
N GLN A 105 -6.83 22.36 -9.32
CA GLN A 105 -7.77 21.85 -8.33
C GLN A 105 -8.21 23.05 -7.51
N PRO A 106 -9.51 23.19 -7.20
CA PRO A 106 -9.98 24.34 -6.43
C PRO A 106 -9.14 24.41 -5.14
N LEU A 107 -8.66 25.61 -4.82
CA LEU A 107 -8.07 25.93 -3.52
C LEU A 107 -9.11 25.55 -2.47
N ILE A 108 -8.88 24.43 -1.80
CA ILE A 108 -9.79 23.89 -0.81
C ILE A 108 -9.64 24.76 0.43
N THR A 109 -10.68 25.49 0.76
CA THR A 109 -10.83 26.03 2.11
C THR A 109 -10.88 24.82 3.05
N SER A 110 -9.87 24.66 3.92
CA SER A 110 -9.83 23.57 4.88
C SER A 110 -11.10 23.60 5.74
N LEU A 111 -11.88 22.52 5.67
CA LEU A 111 -12.97 22.29 6.60
C LEU A 111 -12.36 21.82 7.94
N ALA A 112 -12.99 22.15 9.05
CA ALA A 112 -12.57 21.60 10.34
C ALA A 112 -12.73 20.07 10.31
N SER A 113 -11.75 19.32 10.83
CA SER A 113 -11.87 17.87 10.92
C SER A 113 -13.14 17.49 11.68
N GLY A 114 -14.08 16.82 10.99
CA GLY A 114 -15.31 16.32 11.61
C GLY A 114 -15.08 15.08 12.45
N ALA A 115 -13.99 14.35 12.21
CA ALA A 115 -13.71 13.11 12.93
C ALA A 115 -13.16 13.36 14.34
N THR A 116 -13.56 12.50 15.28
CA THR A 116 -13.06 12.51 16.66
C THR A 116 -12.08 11.37 16.89
N ILE A 117 -11.00 11.64 17.64
CA ILE A 117 -10.10 10.61 18.16
C ILE A 117 -10.77 10.01 19.41
N GLY A 118 -11.03 8.70 19.37
CA GLY A 118 -11.53 7.92 20.49
C GLY A 118 -10.39 7.41 21.36
N LEU A 119 -10.14 6.09 21.35
CA LEU A 119 -8.97 5.51 22.01
C LEU A 119 -7.68 5.94 21.31
N SER A 120 -6.65 6.17 22.09
CA SER A 120 -5.33 6.59 21.59
C SER A 120 -4.27 6.12 22.57
N PHE A 121 -3.43 5.16 22.17
CA PHE A 121 -2.50 4.49 23.08
C PHE A 121 -1.21 4.01 22.38
N ALA A 122 -0.18 3.78 23.19
CA ALA A 122 1.11 3.29 22.73
C ALA A 122 1.00 1.87 22.18
N GLY A 123 1.54 1.67 20.99
CA GLY A 123 1.74 0.37 20.38
C GLY A 123 3.12 -0.21 20.71
N VAL A 124 3.45 -1.28 20.01
CA VAL A 124 4.74 -1.97 20.13
C VAL A 124 5.86 -1.08 19.61
N GLY A 125 7.00 -1.07 20.29
CA GLY A 125 8.16 -0.28 19.90
C GLY A 125 9.48 -0.98 20.16
N ASN A 126 10.56 -0.39 19.68
CA ASN A 126 11.87 -0.99 19.86
C ASN A 126 12.52 -0.58 21.20
N THR A 127 12.22 0.62 21.69
CA THR A 127 12.68 1.11 22.99
C THR A 127 11.63 1.99 23.70
N SER A 128 10.36 1.84 23.33
CA SER A 128 9.22 2.54 23.91
C SER A 128 8.71 1.87 25.19
N THR A 129 7.54 2.28 25.66
CA THR A 129 6.88 1.70 26.83
C THR A 129 6.52 0.22 26.64
N LEU A 130 6.15 -0.20 25.41
CA LEU A 130 5.85 -1.57 25.05
C LEU A 130 6.94 -2.12 24.14
N ASN A 131 8.05 -2.50 24.74
CA ASN A 131 9.22 -2.95 24.00
C ASN A 131 9.06 -4.35 23.44
N CYS A 132 9.45 -4.53 22.19
CA CYS A 132 9.74 -5.85 21.65
C CYS A 132 10.70 -6.60 22.56
N PRO A 133 10.58 -7.94 22.69
CA PRO A 133 11.56 -8.74 23.41
C PRO A 133 12.97 -8.51 22.87
N SER A 134 14.00 -8.65 23.73
CA SER A 134 15.41 -8.39 23.34
C SER A 134 15.86 -9.24 22.14
N VAL A 135 15.31 -10.43 21.97
CA VAL A 135 15.57 -11.33 20.82
C VAL A 135 14.98 -10.80 19.51
N ALA A 136 14.05 -9.85 19.57
CA ALA A 136 13.37 -9.24 18.41
C ALA A 136 13.70 -7.75 18.24
N ARG A 137 14.50 -7.15 19.15
CA ARG A 137 14.79 -5.70 19.18
C ARG A 137 16.03 -5.26 18.40
N GLN A 138 16.83 -6.18 17.91
CA GLN A 138 18.15 -5.84 17.39
C GLN A 138 18.06 -5.13 16.06
N GLU A 139 18.54 -3.88 16.04
CA GLU A 139 18.84 -3.09 14.83
C GLU A 139 17.91 -3.32 13.63
N VAL A 140 16.61 -3.48 13.91
CA VAL A 140 15.57 -3.68 12.88
C VAL A 140 14.97 -2.31 12.58
N ALA A 141 14.99 -1.92 11.32
CA ALA A 141 14.26 -0.79 10.78
C ALA A 141 13.94 -1.08 9.31
N PRO A 142 12.78 -0.68 8.88
CA PRO A 142 11.70 0.01 9.61
C PRO A 142 10.81 -0.96 10.41
N PRO A 143 9.80 -0.45 11.18
CA PRO A 143 8.84 -1.31 11.88
C PRO A 143 7.78 -1.94 10.98
N ASP A 144 7.50 -1.36 9.82
CA ASP A 144 6.42 -1.76 8.91
C ASP A 144 5.11 -1.95 9.67
N THR A 145 4.59 -0.82 10.14
CA THR A 145 3.53 -0.78 11.14
C THR A 145 2.23 -1.33 10.59
N ASN A 146 1.83 -2.51 11.09
CA ASN A 146 0.60 -3.18 10.71
C ASN A 146 -0.24 -3.50 11.94
N ALA A 147 -1.55 -3.26 11.85
CA ALA A 147 -2.51 -3.62 12.89
C ALA A 147 -3.87 -3.96 12.25
N ALA A 148 -4.62 -4.82 12.93
CA ALA A 148 -5.98 -5.16 12.54
C ALA A 148 -6.90 -5.14 13.75
N VAL A 149 -8.20 -4.85 13.51
CA VAL A 149 -9.23 -4.78 14.54
C VAL A 149 -10.26 -5.88 14.34
N GLY A 150 -10.38 -6.74 15.34
CA GLY A 150 -11.38 -7.80 15.40
C GLY A 150 -12.63 -7.41 16.19
N ASP A 151 -13.40 -8.41 16.61
CA ASP A 151 -14.63 -8.18 17.36
C ASP A 151 -14.37 -7.52 18.72
N THR A 152 -13.38 -8.01 19.46
CA THR A 152 -13.08 -7.59 20.84
C THR A 152 -11.61 -7.24 21.09
N GLN A 153 -10.75 -7.47 20.10
CA GLN A 153 -9.30 -7.33 20.23
C GLN A 153 -8.74 -6.49 19.07
N VAL A 154 -7.62 -5.81 19.35
CA VAL A 154 -6.74 -5.22 18.33
C VAL A 154 -5.44 -5.98 18.37
N VAL A 155 -4.96 -6.45 17.23
CA VAL A 155 -3.65 -7.08 17.11
C VAL A 155 -2.75 -6.15 16.32
N GLN A 156 -1.62 -5.80 16.90
CA GLN A 156 -0.54 -5.10 16.20
C GLN A 156 0.63 -6.06 15.99
N TRP A 157 1.17 -6.07 14.77
CA TRP A 157 2.39 -6.77 14.46
C TRP A 157 3.33 -5.86 13.68
N VAL A 158 4.49 -5.62 14.24
CA VAL A 158 5.56 -4.85 13.62
C VAL A 158 6.67 -5.81 13.30
N ASN A 159 7.14 -5.82 12.07
CA ASN A 159 8.16 -6.74 11.54
C ASN A 159 8.48 -8.00 12.40
N THR A 160 9.11 -7.83 13.54
CA THR A 160 9.66 -8.94 14.32
C THR A 160 8.93 -9.23 15.63
N CYS A 161 7.90 -8.46 15.99
CA CYS A 161 7.16 -8.71 17.22
C CYS A 161 5.69 -8.23 17.16
N TYR A 162 4.84 -8.82 18.03
CA TYR A 162 3.41 -8.53 18.06
C TYR A 162 2.86 -8.41 19.48
N ALA A 163 1.71 -7.75 19.58
CA ALA A 163 0.95 -7.63 20.82
C ALA A 163 -0.55 -7.64 20.53
N VAL A 164 -1.32 -8.05 21.54
CA VAL A 164 -2.79 -8.11 21.52
C VAL A 164 -3.34 -7.17 22.58
N PHE A 165 -4.27 -6.30 22.19
CA PHE A 165 -4.91 -5.30 23.03
C PHE A 165 -6.40 -5.54 23.13
N ASP A 166 -7.01 -5.17 24.25
CA ASP A 166 -8.45 -5.09 24.41
C ASP A 166 -9.00 -3.90 23.58
N LYS A 167 -9.93 -4.20 22.69
CA LYS A 167 -10.49 -3.19 21.79
C LYS A 167 -11.24 -2.08 22.51
N ALA A 168 -11.92 -2.39 23.61
CA ALA A 168 -12.77 -1.44 24.31
C ALA A 168 -11.97 -0.43 25.15
N SER A 169 -10.78 -0.82 25.62
CA SER A 169 -9.97 -0.01 26.53
C SER A 169 -8.59 0.37 25.98
N GLY A 170 -8.10 -0.28 24.94
CA GLY A 170 -6.73 -0.14 24.45
C GLY A 170 -5.67 -0.76 25.40
N THR A 171 -6.07 -1.50 26.43
CA THR A 171 -5.14 -2.12 27.36
C THR A 171 -4.48 -3.35 26.76
N LEU A 172 -3.19 -3.56 27.07
CA LEU A 172 -2.45 -4.75 26.64
C LEU A 172 -3.06 -6.01 27.30
N ILE A 173 -3.47 -6.97 26.45
CA ILE A 173 -3.93 -8.31 26.90
C ILE A 173 -2.74 -9.27 26.95
N ALA A 174 -1.91 -9.27 25.91
CA ALA A 174 -0.80 -10.21 25.77
C ALA A 174 0.34 -9.64 24.91
N GLY A 175 1.57 -10.01 25.24
CA GLY A 175 2.76 -9.57 24.54
C GLY A 175 3.44 -8.35 25.21
N PRO A 176 4.35 -7.64 24.53
CA PRO A 176 4.87 -7.98 23.20
C PRO A 176 5.62 -9.30 23.16
N PHE A 177 5.41 -10.06 22.08
CA PHE A 177 6.05 -11.34 21.81
C PHE A 177 6.92 -11.24 20.56
N ALA A 178 8.00 -12.02 20.48
CA ALA A 178 8.74 -12.20 19.23
C ALA A 178 7.84 -12.93 18.20
N GLY A 179 7.97 -12.57 16.92
CA GLY A 179 7.18 -13.20 15.85
C GLY A 179 7.34 -14.72 15.79
N THR A 180 8.55 -15.23 16.07
CA THR A 180 8.81 -16.68 16.18
C THR A 180 7.94 -17.40 17.20
N ASN A 181 7.50 -16.73 18.28
CA ASN A 181 6.62 -17.35 19.26
C ASN A 181 5.27 -17.76 18.67
N PHE A 182 4.80 -17.04 17.68
CA PHE A 182 3.56 -17.37 16.97
C PHE A 182 3.64 -18.71 16.22
N TRP A 183 4.84 -19.06 15.76
CA TRP A 183 5.10 -20.28 15.00
C TRP A 183 5.67 -21.40 15.86
N ALA A 184 5.80 -21.22 17.17
CA ALA A 184 6.39 -22.23 18.06
C ALA A 184 5.71 -23.59 17.91
N GLY A 185 6.53 -24.68 17.82
CA GLY A 185 6.09 -26.05 17.58
C GLY A 185 5.65 -26.35 16.15
N PHE A 186 5.63 -25.37 15.25
CA PHE A 186 5.29 -25.60 13.84
C PHE A 186 6.45 -26.22 13.05
N GLY A 187 7.68 -25.92 13.44
CA GLY A 187 8.90 -26.38 12.75
C GLY A 187 9.41 -25.40 11.70
N ALA A 188 10.61 -25.67 11.23
CA ALA A 188 11.23 -24.87 10.17
C ALA A 188 10.45 -24.95 8.85
N PRO A 189 10.42 -23.87 8.01
CA PRO A 189 11.19 -22.64 8.20
C PRO A 189 10.49 -21.56 9.04
N CYS A 190 9.17 -21.62 9.23
CA CYS A 190 8.39 -20.57 9.88
C CYS A 190 8.78 -20.33 11.34
N GLU A 191 9.01 -21.41 12.12
CA GLU A 191 9.40 -21.30 13.52
C GLU A 191 10.78 -20.70 13.72
N THR A 192 11.67 -20.90 12.75
CA THR A 192 13.10 -20.58 12.88
C THR A 192 13.51 -19.25 12.27
N ASN A 193 12.57 -18.56 11.61
CA ASN A 193 12.81 -17.27 10.96
C ASN A 193 11.88 -16.19 11.51
N ASN A 194 12.42 -15.01 11.75
CA ASN A 194 11.71 -13.81 12.20
C ASN A 194 12.15 -12.67 11.30
N ASP A 195 11.90 -12.83 10.00
CA ASP A 195 12.53 -12.02 8.96
C ASP A 195 11.77 -10.71 8.69
N GLY A 196 10.52 -10.60 9.13
CA GLY A 196 9.70 -9.39 8.96
C GLY A 196 8.73 -9.47 7.79
N ASP A 197 8.35 -8.31 7.26
CA ASP A 197 7.30 -8.12 6.24
C ASP A 197 6.01 -8.85 6.61
N ILE A 198 5.64 -8.73 7.87
CA ILE A 198 4.48 -9.40 8.43
C ILE A 198 3.20 -8.65 8.09
N ILE A 199 2.15 -9.38 7.79
CA ILE A 199 0.79 -8.84 7.67
C ILE A 199 -0.11 -9.55 8.67
N ILE A 200 -0.80 -8.77 9.49
CA ILE A 200 -1.92 -9.20 10.32
C ILE A 200 -3.20 -8.56 9.79
N GLN A 201 -4.23 -9.35 9.49
CA GLN A 201 -5.52 -8.86 9.04
C GLN A 201 -6.66 -9.54 9.77
N TRP A 202 -7.80 -8.87 9.79
CA TRP A 202 -9.06 -9.40 10.31
C TRP A 202 -10.01 -9.67 9.14
N ASP A 203 -10.31 -10.93 8.91
CA ASP A 203 -11.38 -11.35 8.00
C ASP A 203 -12.73 -11.04 8.66
N LYS A 204 -13.29 -9.89 8.29
CA LYS A 204 -14.52 -9.35 8.86
C LYS A 204 -15.74 -10.22 8.56
N ILE A 205 -15.68 -10.95 7.45
CA ILE A 205 -16.79 -11.77 6.97
C ILE A 205 -16.86 -13.09 7.71
N ASN A 206 -15.70 -13.70 7.96
CA ASN A 206 -15.62 -14.99 8.64
C ASN A 206 -15.29 -14.85 10.14
N HIS A 207 -15.01 -13.66 10.64
CA HIS A 207 -14.57 -13.37 12.01
C HIS A 207 -13.33 -14.19 12.40
N ARG A 208 -12.25 -14.03 11.60
CA ARG A 208 -10.99 -14.75 11.77
C ARG A 208 -9.78 -13.83 11.56
N TRP A 209 -8.73 -14.13 12.30
CA TRP A 209 -7.43 -13.50 12.11
C TRP A 209 -6.65 -14.23 11.01
N LEU A 210 -6.03 -13.48 10.13
CA LEU A 210 -5.00 -13.96 9.22
C LEU A 210 -3.68 -13.34 9.63
N ALA A 211 -2.65 -14.16 9.82
CA ALA A 211 -1.27 -13.72 9.97
C ALA A 211 -0.42 -14.34 8.86
N ALA A 212 0.43 -13.54 8.21
CA ALA A 212 1.31 -14.03 7.17
C ALA A 212 2.69 -13.40 7.28
N GLN A 213 3.74 -14.18 7.02
CA GLN A 213 5.12 -13.70 6.94
C GLN A 213 5.88 -14.43 5.84
N ASN A 214 6.81 -13.72 5.21
CA ASN A 214 7.76 -14.34 4.30
C ASN A 214 8.97 -14.91 5.06
N VAL A 215 9.58 -15.94 4.49
CA VAL A 215 10.85 -16.50 4.95
C VAL A 215 11.91 -16.11 3.93
N PHE A 216 12.84 -15.26 4.36
CA PHE A 216 13.91 -14.71 3.51
C PHE A 216 15.18 -15.55 3.49
N ASN A 217 15.29 -16.51 4.41
CA ASN A 217 16.43 -17.41 4.47
C ASN A 217 16.25 -18.57 3.46
N GLY A 218 16.62 -18.35 2.22
CA GLY A 218 16.45 -19.29 1.11
C GLY A 218 17.55 -19.17 0.07
N PRO A 219 17.45 -19.76 -1.13
CA PRO A 219 16.36 -20.61 -1.63
C PRO A 219 16.34 -22.02 -0.99
N PRO A 220 15.19 -22.68 -0.90
CA PRO A 220 13.86 -22.22 -1.33
C PRO A 220 13.26 -21.18 -0.37
N PHE A 221 12.46 -20.25 -0.93
CA PHE A 221 11.73 -19.25 -0.18
C PHE A 221 10.30 -19.72 0.11
N PHE A 222 9.69 -19.19 1.18
CA PHE A 222 8.37 -19.59 1.63
C PHE A 222 7.54 -18.41 2.12
N THR A 223 6.23 -18.56 2.08
CA THR A 223 5.28 -17.75 2.85
C THR A 223 4.61 -18.63 3.90
N CYS A 224 4.68 -18.21 5.15
CA CYS A 224 3.97 -18.81 6.26
C CYS A 224 2.63 -18.09 6.43
N VAL A 225 1.53 -18.84 6.47
CA VAL A 225 0.17 -18.29 6.57
C VAL A 225 -0.56 -19.00 7.70
N ALA A 226 -1.23 -18.24 8.55
CA ALA A 226 -2.03 -18.77 9.64
C ALA A 226 -3.42 -18.13 9.65
N VAL A 227 -4.46 -18.95 9.82
CA VAL A 227 -5.85 -18.51 9.94
C VAL A 227 -6.41 -19.00 11.25
N SER A 228 -6.93 -18.09 12.09
CA SER A 228 -7.45 -18.44 13.41
C SER A 228 -8.68 -19.34 13.32
N GLN A 229 -8.85 -20.23 14.29
CA GLN A 229 -10.03 -21.10 14.37
C GLN A 229 -11.25 -20.39 14.98
N THR A 230 -11.01 -19.31 15.72
CA THR A 230 -12.04 -18.51 16.39
C THR A 230 -11.76 -17.01 16.20
N ALA A 231 -12.64 -16.17 16.73
CA ALA A 231 -12.44 -14.71 16.77
C ALA A 231 -11.40 -14.27 17.81
N ASP A 232 -10.94 -15.17 18.69
CA ASP A 232 -9.90 -14.86 19.67
C ASP A 232 -8.51 -14.93 19.03
N ALA A 233 -7.78 -13.81 19.07
CA ALA A 233 -6.41 -13.72 18.56
C ALA A 233 -5.41 -14.60 19.33
N LEU A 234 -5.74 -14.98 20.56
CA LEU A 234 -4.96 -15.88 21.40
C LEU A 234 -5.43 -17.34 21.32
N GLY A 235 -6.40 -17.63 20.45
CA GLY A 235 -6.87 -18.97 20.15
C GLY A 235 -5.94 -19.76 19.23
N SER A 236 -6.35 -20.97 18.86
CA SER A 236 -5.58 -21.82 17.93
C SER A 236 -5.72 -21.35 16.49
N TYR A 237 -4.68 -21.64 15.68
CA TYR A 237 -4.60 -21.29 14.27
C TYR A 237 -4.35 -22.53 13.40
N ASN A 238 -4.98 -22.57 12.24
CA ASN A 238 -4.59 -23.43 11.13
C ASN A 238 -3.38 -22.80 10.45
N ARG A 239 -2.18 -23.44 10.52
CA ARG A 239 -0.92 -22.90 10.03
C ARG A 239 -0.42 -23.66 8.81
N TYR A 240 0.11 -22.92 7.83
CA TYR A 240 0.52 -23.42 6.54
C TYR A 240 1.86 -22.82 6.12
N THR A 241 2.68 -23.59 5.40
CA THR A 241 3.87 -23.10 4.70
C THR A 241 3.70 -23.35 3.22
N PHE A 242 3.75 -22.30 2.41
CA PHE A 242 3.68 -22.40 0.95
C PHE A 242 5.01 -22.01 0.30
N PRO A 243 5.44 -22.74 -0.75
CA PRO A 243 6.66 -22.40 -1.46
C PRO A 243 6.49 -21.13 -2.28
N GLN A 244 7.54 -20.31 -2.38
CA GLN A 244 7.59 -19.13 -3.20
C GLN A 244 8.63 -19.27 -4.30
N THR A 245 8.20 -19.06 -5.53
CA THR A 245 9.01 -19.11 -6.75
C THR A 245 8.55 -17.98 -7.69
N PRO A 246 9.42 -17.44 -8.55
CA PRO A 246 10.73 -17.97 -8.94
C PRO A 246 11.92 -17.42 -8.15
N GLY A 247 11.77 -16.45 -7.25
CA GLY A 247 12.90 -15.80 -6.57
C GLY A 247 12.56 -15.33 -5.15
N PHE A 248 13.36 -14.40 -4.66
CA PHE A 248 13.20 -13.79 -3.34
C PHE A 248 11.91 -12.96 -3.29
N PRO A 249 10.97 -13.27 -2.38
CA PRO A 249 9.72 -12.55 -2.24
C PRO A 249 9.90 -11.35 -1.29
N ASP A 250 9.48 -10.17 -1.72
CA ASP A 250 9.61 -8.92 -0.98
C ASP A 250 8.30 -8.12 -1.02
N TYR A 251 8.06 -7.26 -0.04
CA TYR A 251 6.96 -6.32 -0.04
C TYR A 251 5.58 -7.00 -0.21
N PRO A 252 5.19 -7.98 0.65
CA PRO A 252 3.91 -8.68 0.53
C PRO A 252 2.75 -7.74 0.82
N LYS A 253 1.68 -7.84 0.01
CA LYS A 253 0.41 -7.18 0.25
C LYS A 253 -0.71 -8.20 0.19
N TRP A 254 -1.66 -8.07 1.10
CA TRP A 254 -2.77 -9.02 1.23
C TRP A 254 -4.11 -8.32 1.10
N GLY A 255 -5.08 -9.01 0.50
CA GLY A 255 -6.49 -8.66 0.46
C GLY A 255 -7.33 -9.88 0.77
N LEU A 256 -8.33 -9.70 1.62
CA LEU A 256 -9.18 -10.78 2.10
C LEU A 256 -10.59 -10.64 1.52
N THR A 257 -11.10 -11.74 0.97
CA THR A 257 -12.50 -11.87 0.58
C THR A 257 -13.15 -13.03 1.35
N ARG A 258 -14.45 -13.22 1.20
CA ARG A 258 -15.20 -14.27 1.88
C ARG A 258 -14.59 -15.67 1.78
N SER A 259 -13.95 -16.01 0.68
CA SER A 259 -13.55 -17.38 0.38
C SER A 259 -12.16 -17.55 -0.22
N VAL A 260 -11.54 -16.46 -0.62
CA VAL A 260 -10.19 -16.45 -1.21
C VAL A 260 -9.38 -15.36 -0.54
N TYR A 261 -8.13 -15.64 -0.23
CA TYR A 261 -7.18 -14.66 0.25
C TYR A 261 -6.15 -14.41 -0.85
N TYR A 262 -5.89 -13.15 -1.16
CA TYR A 262 -4.99 -12.75 -2.23
C TYR A 262 -3.71 -12.15 -1.68
N GLN A 263 -2.61 -12.45 -2.32
CA GLN A 263 -1.30 -11.89 -1.99
C GLN A 263 -0.59 -11.44 -3.25
N THR A 264 0.08 -10.31 -3.16
CA THR A 264 1.09 -9.91 -4.13
C THR A 264 2.44 -9.76 -3.44
N GLN A 265 3.52 -9.96 -4.19
CA GLN A 265 4.87 -9.69 -3.72
C GLN A 265 5.79 -9.42 -4.90
N ASN A 266 6.67 -8.46 -4.72
CA ASN A 266 7.76 -8.21 -5.64
C ASN A 266 8.78 -9.35 -5.57
N VAL A 267 9.37 -9.72 -6.69
CA VAL A 267 10.30 -10.85 -6.77
C VAL A 267 11.64 -10.38 -7.29
N PHE A 268 12.70 -10.73 -6.55
CA PHE A 268 14.07 -10.35 -6.86
C PHE A 268 14.97 -11.56 -7.07
N ASN A 269 16.06 -11.38 -7.84
CA ASN A 269 17.12 -12.34 -7.95
C ASN A 269 18.26 -11.98 -6.97
N VAL A 270 18.22 -12.50 -5.76
CA VAL A 270 19.25 -12.26 -4.73
C VAL A 270 20.50 -13.16 -4.88
N THR A 271 20.58 -13.96 -5.94
CA THR A 271 21.80 -14.78 -6.20
C THR A 271 22.93 -13.99 -6.83
N ILE A 272 22.67 -12.77 -7.28
CA ILE A 272 23.65 -11.83 -7.82
C ILE A 272 23.62 -10.50 -7.08
N PRO A 273 24.77 -9.83 -6.91
CA PRO A 273 24.86 -8.62 -6.06
C PRO A 273 24.01 -7.42 -6.49
N SER A 274 23.57 -7.38 -7.74
CA SER A 274 22.69 -6.31 -8.25
C SER A 274 21.23 -6.51 -7.89
N GLU A 275 20.87 -7.68 -7.36
CA GLU A 275 19.52 -8.06 -6.93
C GLU A 275 18.40 -7.55 -7.86
N PRO A 276 18.46 -7.88 -9.17
CA PRO A 276 17.52 -7.32 -10.12
C PRO A 276 16.09 -7.79 -9.82
N PHE A 277 15.16 -6.85 -10.00
CA PHE A 277 13.74 -7.15 -10.01
C PHE A 277 13.40 -8.12 -11.15
N LEU A 278 12.62 -9.15 -10.85
CA LEU A 278 12.20 -10.17 -11.79
C LEU A 278 10.75 -10.02 -12.24
N GLY A 279 9.89 -9.44 -11.41
CA GLY A 279 8.45 -9.31 -11.63
C GLY A 279 7.66 -9.39 -10.34
N VAL A 280 6.35 -9.54 -10.46
CA VAL A 280 5.42 -9.68 -9.34
C VAL A 280 4.82 -11.07 -9.30
N ASN A 281 4.79 -11.68 -8.13
CA ASN A 281 4.05 -12.91 -7.90
C ASN A 281 2.67 -12.54 -7.34
N VAL A 282 1.62 -12.91 -8.05
CA VAL A 282 0.22 -12.68 -7.66
C VAL A 282 -0.40 -14.03 -7.32
N CYS A 283 -0.77 -14.22 -6.04
CA CYS A 283 -1.22 -15.49 -5.51
C CYS A 283 -2.63 -15.39 -4.93
N ALA A 284 -3.40 -16.44 -5.10
CA ALA A 284 -4.66 -16.70 -4.41
C ALA A 284 -4.51 -17.94 -3.53
N TYR A 285 -5.04 -17.88 -2.32
CA TYR A 285 -5.07 -18.97 -1.35
C TYR A 285 -6.52 -19.43 -1.16
N ASP A 286 -6.74 -20.71 -1.06
CA ASP A 286 -8.07 -21.31 -0.83
C ASP A 286 -8.52 -21.04 0.61
N GLY A 287 -8.95 -19.80 0.87
CA GLY A 287 -9.40 -19.33 2.18
C GLY A 287 -10.51 -20.20 2.76
N LYS A 288 -11.44 -20.68 1.91
CA LYS A 288 -12.53 -21.57 2.33
C LYS A 288 -12.03 -22.87 2.94
N ASN A 289 -10.97 -23.48 2.39
CA ASN A 289 -10.39 -24.70 2.94
C ASN A 289 -9.42 -24.39 4.10
N MET A 290 -8.71 -23.26 4.06
CA MET A 290 -7.86 -22.80 5.17
C MET A 290 -8.69 -22.53 6.45
N LEU A 291 -9.84 -21.88 6.33
CA LEU A 291 -10.79 -21.67 7.42
C LEU A 291 -11.28 -22.98 8.07
N LYS A 292 -11.34 -24.06 7.31
CA LYS A 292 -11.74 -25.40 7.78
C LYS A 292 -10.58 -26.25 8.29
N GLY A 293 -9.36 -25.73 8.29
CA GLY A 293 -8.17 -26.47 8.66
C GLY A 293 -7.88 -27.67 7.74
N LYS A 294 -8.09 -27.51 6.43
CA LYS A 294 -7.77 -28.54 5.46
C LYS A 294 -6.29 -28.53 5.12
N SER A 295 -5.63 -29.67 5.29
CA SER A 295 -4.19 -29.83 4.97
C SER A 295 -3.89 -29.80 3.47
N ASP A 296 -4.90 -29.83 2.62
CA ASP A 296 -4.80 -29.77 1.16
C ASP A 296 -5.29 -28.42 0.57
N ALA A 297 -5.41 -27.40 1.41
CA ALA A 297 -5.69 -26.04 0.95
C ALA A 297 -4.62 -25.59 -0.05
N GLN A 298 -5.04 -25.04 -1.18
CA GLN A 298 -4.15 -24.71 -2.29
C GLN A 298 -3.76 -23.25 -2.32
N GLN A 299 -2.57 -22.98 -2.87
CA GLN A 299 -2.14 -21.70 -3.40
C GLN A 299 -2.12 -21.79 -4.93
N VAL A 300 -2.62 -20.77 -5.61
CA VAL A 300 -2.55 -20.63 -7.08
C VAL A 300 -1.90 -19.29 -7.37
N CYS A 301 -0.75 -19.30 -8.05
CA CYS A 301 0.01 -18.09 -8.36
C CYS A 301 0.18 -17.90 -9.86
N ILE A 302 0.19 -16.64 -10.30
CA ILE A 302 0.67 -16.22 -11.63
C ILE A 302 1.85 -15.29 -11.40
N PHE A 303 2.97 -15.60 -12.03
CA PHE A 303 4.14 -14.76 -12.03
C PHE A 303 4.08 -13.81 -13.21
N ASP A 304 3.92 -12.51 -12.94
CA ASP A 304 3.99 -11.46 -13.93
C ASP A 304 5.43 -10.96 -14.07
N ASN A 305 6.04 -11.31 -15.18
CA ASN A 305 7.36 -10.86 -15.59
C ASN A 305 7.29 -9.96 -16.84
N SER A 306 6.20 -9.28 -17.03
CA SER A 306 5.96 -8.37 -18.15
C SER A 306 6.95 -7.19 -18.12
N ASN A 307 8.22 -7.50 -18.37
CA ASN A 307 9.34 -6.55 -18.39
C ASN A 307 9.34 -5.75 -19.70
N GLY A 308 8.26 -5.04 -19.99
CA GLY A 308 8.18 -4.11 -21.11
C GLY A 308 8.93 -2.80 -20.82
N THR A 309 8.47 -1.70 -21.40
CA THR A 309 8.93 -0.35 -21.08
C THR A 309 8.38 0.16 -19.75
N ARG A 310 7.53 -0.60 -19.09
CA ARG A 310 6.85 -0.34 -17.82
C ARG A 310 7.03 -1.53 -16.91
N PHE A 311 7.18 -1.28 -15.64
CA PHE A 311 7.27 -2.31 -14.62
C PHE A 311 5.94 -2.35 -13.88
N ASP A 312 5.25 -3.49 -13.99
CA ASP A 312 4.13 -3.79 -13.10
C ASP A 312 4.77 -4.23 -11.77
N ASP A 313 4.70 -3.38 -10.74
CA ASP A 313 5.25 -3.68 -9.43
C ASP A 313 4.32 -3.24 -8.30
N SER A 314 4.62 -3.69 -7.10
CA SER A 314 3.98 -3.22 -5.87
C SER A 314 2.44 -3.16 -5.96
N MET A 315 1.84 -4.14 -6.65
CA MET A 315 0.38 -4.25 -6.76
C MET A 315 -0.24 -4.44 -5.38
N VAL A 316 -1.39 -3.81 -5.14
CA VAL A 316 -2.12 -3.91 -3.88
C VAL A 316 -3.48 -4.58 -4.14
N PRO A 317 -3.73 -5.79 -3.60
CA PRO A 317 -5.03 -6.44 -3.74
C PRO A 317 -6.08 -5.75 -2.86
N ALA A 318 -7.34 -5.75 -3.33
CA ALA A 318 -8.43 -5.20 -2.55
C ALA A 318 -8.71 -6.07 -1.31
N ASP A 319 -9.07 -5.40 -0.21
CA ASP A 319 -9.34 -6.00 1.09
C ASP A 319 -10.75 -5.64 1.53
N ASP A 320 -11.64 -6.65 1.60
CA ASP A 320 -13.06 -6.47 1.81
C ASP A 320 -13.38 -5.94 3.23
N ASP A 321 -13.88 -4.72 3.31
CA ASP A 321 -14.44 -4.12 4.53
C ASP A 321 -15.94 -4.44 4.71
N SER A 322 -16.59 -4.97 3.68
CA SER A 322 -17.96 -5.45 3.69
C SER A 322 -18.09 -6.74 2.89
N ASP A 323 -19.18 -7.47 3.11
CA ASP A 323 -19.43 -8.71 2.38
C ASP A 323 -19.86 -8.42 0.94
N SER A 324 -18.91 -8.45 0.01
CA SER A 324 -19.17 -8.32 -1.43
C SER A 324 -19.72 -9.60 -2.07
N GLY A 325 -19.90 -10.66 -1.28
CA GLY A 325 -20.34 -11.99 -1.73
C GLY A 325 -19.16 -12.88 -2.16
N PRO A 326 -19.46 -14.16 -2.49
CA PRO A 326 -18.41 -15.07 -2.90
C PRO A 326 -17.88 -14.69 -4.29
N THR A 327 -16.59 -14.43 -4.39
CA THR A 327 -15.89 -14.18 -5.65
C THR A 327 -14.60 -14.99 -5.70
N ASN A 328 -14.20 -15.40 -6.91
CA ASN A 328 -12.86 -15.91 -7.19
C ASN A 328 -12.05 -14.94 -8.04
N SER A 329 -12.55 -13.73 -8.20
CA SER A 329 -11.84 -12.66 -8.92
C SER A 329 -11.63 -11.48 -7.98
N GLU A 330 -10.44 -10.94 -8.01
CA GLU A 330 -10.01 -9.82 -7.18
C GLU A 330 -9.46 -8.70 -8.03
N VAL A 331 -9.76 -7.47 -7.62
CA VAL A 331 -9.16 -6.25 -8.16
C VAL A 331 -7.87 -5.96 -7.41
N LEU A 332 -6.84 -5.63 -8.17
CA LEU A 332 -5.60 -5.09 -7.64
C LEU A 332 -5.33 -3.75 -8.31
N LEU A 333 -4.73 -2.84 -7.57
CA LEU A 333 -4.26 -1.56 -8.12
C LEU A 333 -2.74 -1.46 -8.03
N GLY A 334 -2.15 -0.80 -9.02
CA GLY A 334 -0.73 -0.45 -9.04
C GLY A 334 -0.50 0.89 -9.71
N ALA A 335 0.59 1.56 -9.33
CA ALA A 335 1.16 2.65 -10.09
C ALA A 335 2.33 2.05 -10.88
N ILE A 336 2.32 2.21 -12.20
CA ILE A 336 3.41 1.73 -13.02
C ILE A 336 4.56 2.73 -12.94
N ASP A 337 5.71 2.20 -12.56
CA ASP A 337 6.93 2.97 -12.45
C ASP A 337 7.53 3.24 -13.83
N ASN A 338 7.18 4.36 -14.41
CA ASN A 338 7.80 4.86 -15.64
C ASN A 338 8.74 6.04 -15.40
N PHE A 339 8.86 6.52 -14.15
CA PHE A 339 9.66 7.69 -13.73
C PHE A 339 9.45 8.96 -14.56
N LEU A 340 8.35 9.06 -15.29
CA LEU A 340 8.04 10.24 -16.09
C LEU A 340 7.30 11.26 -15.23
N PRO A 341 7.72 12.54 -15.27
CA PRO A 341 6.95 13.60 -14.62
C PRO A 341 5.56 13.74 -15.23
N GLY A 342 4.55 13.95 -14.37
CA GLY A 342 3.19 14.21 -14.81
C GLY A 342 2.44 12.96 -15.26
N ASP A 343 2.66 11.82 -14.60
CA ASP A 343 1.83 10.64 -14.83
C ASP A 343 0.36 10.94 -14.52
N THR A 344 -0.53 10.33 -15.29
CA THR A 344 -1.97 10.57 -15.25
C THR A 344 -2.76 9.28 -15.10
N HIS A 345 -2.13 8.18 -14.70
CA HIS A 345 -2.78 6.88 -14.62
C HIS A 345 -2.40 6.12 -13.35
N VAL A 346 -3.40 5.42 -12.83
CA VAL A 346 -3.28 4.26 -11.96
C VAL A 346 -3.76 3.07 -12.77
N TYR A 347 -3.29 1.87 -12.48
CA TYR A 347 -3.57 0.70 -13.30
C TYR A 347 -4.35 -0.34 -12.51
N GLU A 348 -5.40 -0.87 -13.15
CA GLU A 348 -6.21 -1.96 -12.63
C GLU A 348 -5.64 -3.30 -13.11
N PHE A 349 -5.62 -4.27 -12.21
CA PHE A 349 -5.36 -5.67 -12.52
C PHE A 349 -6.51 -6.50 -11.96
N VAL A 350 -6.80 -7.60 -12.62
CA VAL A 350 -7.86 -8.53 -12.19
C VAL A 350 -7.31 -9.95 -12.15
N PHE A 351 -7.20 -10.51 -10.95
CA PHE A 351 -6.80 -11.90 -10.77
C PHE A 351 -8.02 -12.78 -10.55
N SER A 352 -8.26 -13.71 -11.49
CA SER A 352 -9.33 -14.70 -11.41
C SER A 352 -8.73 -16.06 -11.09
N ALA A 353 -8.96 -16.56 -9.86
CA ALA A 353 -8.42 -17.83 -9.38
C ALA A 353 -9.39 -19.00 -9.64
N ASN A 354 -8.86 -20.14 -10.05
CA ASN A 354 -9.61 -21.37 -10.23
C ASN A 354 -8.90 -22.55 -9.57
N PHE A 355 -9.26 -22.85 -8.32
CA PHE A 355 -8.65 -23.94 -7.56
C PHE A 355 -8.99 -25.33 -8.11
N GLY A 356 -10.14 -25.50 -8.77
CA GLY A 356 -10.54 -26.77 -9.40
C GLY A 356 -9.80 -27.08 -10.70
N ASN A 357 -9.33 -26.05 -11.40
CA ASN A 357 -8.51 -26.15 -12.59
C ASN A 357 -7.57 -24.94 -12.68
N PRO A 358 -6.42 -24.98 -12.01
CA PRO A 358 -5.50 -23.84 -11.92
C PRO A 358 -5.07 -23.24 -13.25
N SER A 359 -4.97 -24.06 -14.31
CA SER A 359 -4.63 -23.56 -15.66
C SER A 359 -5.67 -22.63 -16.29
N LYS A 360 -6.85 -22.50 -15.66
CA LYS A 360 -7.89 -21.53 -16.05
C LYS A 360 -7.82 -20.24 -15.24
N SER A 361 -6.92 -20.13 -14.30
CA SER A 361 -6.69 -18.87 -13.59
C SER A 361 -6.05 -17.86 -14.51
N THR A 362 -6.42 -16.59 -14.35
CA THR A 362 -5.93 -15.49 -15.20
C THR A 362 -5.59 -14.25 -14.40
N LEU A 363 -4.59 -13.52 -14.86
CA LEU A 363 -4.27 -12.15 -14.41
C LEU A 363 -4.40 -11.22 -15.62
N ALA A 364 -5.41 -10.35 -15.62
CA ALA A 364 -5.63 -9.33 -16.64
C ALA A 364 -5.05 -7.99 -16.18
N GLY A 365 -4.78 -7.08 -17.13
CA GLY A 365 -4.28 -5.74 -16.86
C GLY A 365 -2.75 -5.60 -16.94
N THR A 366 -2.03 -6.71 -17.14
CA THR A 366 -0.56 -6.72 -17.19
C THR A 366 0.00 -5.77 -18.25
N ASN A 367 1.23 -5.29 -18.04
CA ASN A 367 1.90 -4.30 -18.87
C ASN A 367 1.09 -2.99 -19.05
N GLY A 368 0.33 -2.59 -18.02
CA GLY A 368 -0.46 -1.37 -18.02
C GLY A 368 -1.61 -1.34 -19.02
N SER A 369 -2.17 -2.49 -19.38
CA SER A 369 -3.23 -2.59 -20.39
C SER A 369 -4.61 -2.14 -19.90
N MET A 370 -4.79 -1.92 -18.58
CA MET A 370 -6.03 -1.40 -17.97
C MET A 370 -5.77 -0.09 -17.21
N PRO A 371 -5.48 1.03 -17.91
CA PRO A 371 -5.21 2.31 -17.28
C PRO A 371 -6.48 2.99 -16.79
N ILE A 372 -6.44 3.55 -15.58
CA ILE A 372 -7.49 4.41 -15.01
C ILE A 372 -6.94 5.84 -14.99
N SER A 373 -7.60 6.77 -15.68
CA SER A 373 -7.18 8.17 -15.69
C SER A 373 -7.39 8.83 -14.32
N VAL A 374 -6.33 9.49 -13.82
CA VAL A 374 -6.32 10.25 -12.57
C VAL A 374 -5.73 11.65 -12.82
N PRO A 375 -5.94 12.63 -11.92
CA PRO A 375 -5.23 13.90 -12.00
C PRO A 375 -3.72 13.69 -12.00
N ALA A 376 -3.01 14.44 -12.85
CA ALA A 376 -1.57 14.33 -13.00
C ALA A 376 -0.84 14.40 -11.66
N PHE A 377 0.20 13.59 -11.53
CA PHE A 377 1.07 13.57 -10.35
C PHE A 377 2.53 13.38 -10.74
N ASN A 378 3.41 13.74 -9.82
CA ASN A 378 4.81 13.38 -9.86
C ASN A 378 5.07 12.43 -8.70
N LEU A 379 5.81 11.36 -8.95
CA LEU A 379 6.27 10.46 -7.90
C LEU A 379 7.03 11.24 -6.82
N ALA A 380 6.88 10.85 -5.55
CA ALA A 380 7.57 11.51 -4.43
C ALA A 380 9.05 11.18 -4.41
N LEU A 381 9.75 11.58 -5.46
CA LEU A 381 11.19 11.43 -5.66
C LEU A 381 11.90 12.78 -5.49
N CYS A 382 13.13 12.73 -5.01
CA CYS A 382 14.00 13.89 -4.91
C CYS A 382 15.40 13.56 -5.42
N THR A 383 16.24 14.59 -5.57
CA THR A 383 17.62 14.41 -6.05
C THR A 383 18.59 14.25 -4.90
N SER A 384 19.48 13.26 -5.00
CA SER A 384 20.65 13.09 -4.16
C SER A 384 21.90 13.04 -5.05
N GLY A 385 22.56 14.17 -5.20
CA GLY A 385 23.61 14.32 -6.22
C GLY A 385 23.07 14.10 -7.66
N PRO A 386 23.63 13.19 -8.45
CA PRO A 386 23.13 12.88 -9.80
C PRO A 386 21.97 11.87 -9.82
N PHE A 387 21.55 11.33 -8.70
CA PHE A 387 20.58 10.23 -8.62
C PHE A 387 19.22 10.71 -8.12
N LEU A 388 18.16 10.02 -8.54
CA LEU A 388 16.85 10.10 -7.90
C LEU A 388 16.82 9.16 -6.71
N THR A 389 16.10 9.57 -5.65
CA THR A 389 15.92 8.79 -4.42
C THR A 389 14.53 9.06 -3.85
N THR A 390 14.03 8.14 -3.07
CA THR A 390 12.82 8.31 -2.24
C THR A 390 13.13 8.92 -0.88
N ASP A 391 14.41 9.08 -0.48
CA ASP A 391 14.84 9.73 0.78
C ASP A 391 14.63 11.25 0.70
N CYS A 392 13.38 11.69 0.82
CA CYS A 392 12.98 13.08 0.55
C CYS A 392 12.63 13.89 1.80
N VAL A 393 12.11 13.23 2.85
CA VAL A 393 11.51 13.94 3.98
C VAL A 393 12.58 14.45 4.95
N PRO A 394 12.67 15.78 5.17
CA PRO A 394 13.58 16.34 6.15
C PRO A 394 13.07 16.13 7.58
N GLN A 395 13.99 16.19 8.53
CA GLN A 395 13.72 16.10 9.96
C GLN A 395 14.43 17.24 10.70
N PRO A 396 13.90 17.76 11.82
CA PRO A 396 14.60 18.75 12.62
C PRO A 396 15.88 18.18 13.23
N GLY A 397 16.96 18.98 13.26
CA GLY A 397 18.18 18.65 13.99
C GLY A 397 19.09 17.61 13.35
N THR A 398 18.80 17.14 12.14
CA THR A 398 19.63 16.20 11.39
C THR A 398 19.60 16.49 9.88
N THR A 399 20.60 15.99 9.15
CA THR A 399 20.61 15.99 7.69
C THR A 399 20.10 14.67 7.10
N ALA A 400 19.87 13.67 7.93
CA ALA A 400 19.28 12.40 7.51
C ALA A 400 17.83 12.64 7.06
N LYS A 401 17.49 12.12 5.88
CA LYS A 401 16.14 12.21 5.31
C LYS A 401 15.45 10.86 5.38
N LEU A 402 14.11 10.89 5.37
CA LEU A 402 13.28 9.70 5.43
C LEU A 402 12.74 9.34 4.05
N ASP A 403 12.58 8.04 3.84
CA ASP A 403 12.05 7.44 2.63
C ASP A 403 10.53 7.68 2.54
N THR A 404 10.08 8.11 1.38
CA THR A 404 8.65 8.36 1.09
C THR A 404 7.92 7.15 0.51
N LEU A 405 8.65 6.14 0.00
CA LEU A 405 8.11 5.10 -0.87
C LEU A 405 7.16 5.66 -1.94
N GLY A 406 7.53 6.82 -2.51
CA GLY A 406 6.66 7.58 -3.40
C GLY A 406 6.55 7.05 -4.82
N ASP A 407 7.19 5.93 -5.13
CA ASP A 407 7.17 5.25 -6.42
C ASP A 407 5.98 4.29 -6.60
N ARG A 408 5.12 4.14 -5.58
CA ARG A 408 4.05 3.14 -5.54
C ARG A 408 2.80 3.60 -4.80
N LEU A 409 1.68 2.87 -5.03
CA LEU A 409 0.49 2.98 -4.20
C LEU A 409 0.75 2.33 -2.84
N MET A 410 0.15 2.91 -1.78
CA MET A 410 0.39 2.49 -0.41
C MET A 410 -0.68 1.49 0.07
N TYR A 411 -0.28 0.57 0.94
CA TYR A 411 -1.16 -0.36 1.62
C TYR A 411 -2.15 0.40 2.51
N ARG A 412 -3.40 0.09 2.58
CA ARG A 412 -4.18 -1.02 2.01
C ARG A 412 -5.07 -0.47 0.90
N LEU A 413 -5.53 -1.30 -0.02
CA LEU A 413 -6.64 -1.00 -0.92
C LEU A 413 -7.94 -1.41 -0.22
N ALA A 414 -8.57 -0.46 0.44
CA ALA A 414 -9.83 -0.71 1.16
C ALA A 414 -10.99 -0.86 0.18
N HIS A 415 -11.74 -1.95 0.28
CA HIS A 415 -12.89 -2.22 -0.58
C HIS A 415 -14.17 -2.29 0.25
N LEU A 416 -15.13 -1.43 -0.09
CA LEU A 416 -16.44 -1.37 0.54
C LEU A 416 -17.54 -1.54 -0.53
N SER A 417 -18.45 -2.50 -0.32
CA SER A 417 -19.65 -2.67 -1.13
C SER A 417 -20.83 -2.01 -0.43
N GLU A 418 -21.34 -0.92 -0.98
CA GLU A 418 -22.43 -0.14 -0.38
C GLU A 418 -23.51 0.19 -1.41
N ARG A 419 -24.77 -0.22 -1.14
CA ARG A 419 -25.96 0.07 -1.97
C ARG A 419 -25.80 -0.22 -3.46
N GLY A 420 -25.07 -1.29 -3.80
CA GLY A 420 -24.85 -1.73 -5.18
C GLY A 420 -23.73 -0.99 -5.90
N THR A 421 -22.94 -0.19 -5.20
CA THR A 421 -21.69 0.42 -5.68
C THR A 421 -20.52 -0.23 -4.95
N GLN A 422 -19.46 -0.53 -5.69
CA GLN A 422 -18.18 -0.96 -5.14
C GLN A 422 -17.27 0.26 -5.01
N HIS A 423 -16.71 0.48 -3.83
CA HIS A 423 -15.82 1.59 -3.52
C HIS A 423 -14.44 1.04 -3.20
N PHE A 424 -13.40 1.60 -3.82
CA PHE A 424 -12.02 1.24 -3.59
C PHE A 424 -11.24 2.49 -3.20
N VAL A 425 -10.65 2.50 -2.01
CA VAL A 425 -9.92 3.66 -1.49
C VAL A 425 -8.47 3.29 -1.24
N ILE A 426 -7.55 4.13 -1.74
CA ILE A 426 -6.10 3.91 -1.62
C ILE A 426 -5.37 5.24 -1.55
N THR A 427 -4.14 5.21 -1.03
CA THR A 427 -3.27 6.40 -0.93
C THR A 427 -2.02 6.28 -1.80
N HIS A 428 -1.38 7.42 -2.01
CA HIS A 428 -0.14 7.57 -2.77
C HIS A 428 0.67 8.74 -2.23
N SER A 429 1.98 8.59 -2.06
CA SER A 429 2.87 9.71 -1.76
C SER A 429 3.29 10.39 -3.07
N VAL A 430 2.98 11.66 -3.22
CA VAL A 430 3.25 12.42 -4.46
C VAL A 430 4.03 13.71 -4.16
N ASN A 431 4.81 14.18 -5.12
CA ASN A 431 5.44 15.49 -5.01
C ASN A 431 4.42 16.60 -5.29
N ASN A 432 4.35 17.57 -4.37
CA ASN A 432 3.80 18.88 -4.59
C ASN A 432 4.88 19.87 -5.07
N THR A 433 4.55 21.15 -5.12
CA THR A 433 5.51 22.20 -5.49
C THR A 433 6.62 22.35 -4.45
N THR A 434 6.31 22.26 -3.15
CA THR A 434 7.24 22.56 -2.05
C THR A 434 7.58 21.35 -1.18
N ALA A 435 6.71 20.35 -1.13
CA ALA A 435 6.85 19.19 -0.23
C ALA A 435 6.21 17.93 -0.83
N VAL A 436 6.34 16.82 -0.14
CA VAL A 436 5.61 15.58 -0.43
C VAL A 436 4.23 15.66 0.22
N ALA A 437 3.21 15.21 -0.51
CA ALA A 437 1.82 15.16 -0.05
C ALA A 437 1.29 13.73 -0.03
N ALA A 438 0.42 13.43 0.92
CA ALA A 438 -0.41 12.24 0.87
C ALA A 438 -1.61 12.54 -0.02
N ARG A 439 -1.71 11.82 -1.14
CA ARG A 439 -2.84 11.83 -2.06
C ARG A 439 -3.67 10.59 -1.81
N TRP A 440 -4.99 10.70 -1.93
CA TRP A 440 -5.91 9.60 -1.85
C TRP A 440 -6.82 9.57 -3.06
N TYR A 441 -7.33 8.40 -3.40
CA TYR A 441 -8.23 8.15 -4.50
C TYR A 441 -9.41 7.31 -4.01
N GLU A 442 -10.59 7.58 -4.57
CA GLU A 442 -11.75 6.72 -4.52
C GLU A 442 -12.10 6.30 -5.95
N PHE A 443 -11.98 5.01 -6.21
CA PHE A 443 -12.44 4.40 -7.45
C PHE A 443 -13.77 3.71 -7.21
N ARG A 444 -14.60 3.66 -8.24
CA ARG A 444 -15.91 3.02 -8.18
C ARG A 444 -16.19 2.14 -9.37
N VAL A 445 -17.02 1.10 -9.12
CA VAL A 445 -17.69 0.34 -10.16
C VAL A 445 -19.14 0.11 -9.75
N GLN A 446 -20.05 0.11 -10.72
CA GLN A 446 -21.46 -0.16 -10.47
C GLN A 446 -21.76 -1.65 -10.64
N GLY A 447 -22.49 -2.24 -9.69
CA GLY A 447 -22.87 -3.64 -9.68
C GLY A 447 -21.85 -4.55 -8.99
N LEU A 448 -22.29 -5.79 -8.69
CA LEU A 448 -21.46 -6.80 -8.03
C LEU A 448 -20.64 -7.58 -9.07
N GLY A 449 -19.37 -7.88 -8.74
CA GLY A 449 -18.50 -8.72 -9.57
C GLY A 449 -18.09 -8.10 -10.89
N THR A 450 -18.21 -6.79 -11.06
CA THR A 450 -17.76 -6.08 -12.25
C THR A 450 -16.34 -5.53 -12.02
N THR A 451 -15.60 -5.48 -13.11
CA THR A 451 -14.29 -4.84 -13.23
C THR A 451 -14.43 -3.57 -14.08
N ASN A 452 -13.38 -2.87 -14.39
CA ASN A 452 -13.33 -1.56 -15.03
C ASN A 452 -13.65 -0.42 -14.05
N LEU A 453 -12.74 -0.25 -13.14
CA LEU A 453 -12.77 0.85 -12.19
C LEU A 453 -12.71 2.20 -12.91
N SER A 454 -13.40 3.18 -12.34
CA SER A 454 -13.27 4.57 -12.74
C SER A 454 -12.99 5.44 -11.53
N LEU A 455 -12.18 6.47 -11.70
CA LEU A 455 -11.96 7.46 -10.66
C LEU A 455 -13.28 8.19 -10.38
N TYR A 456 -13.75 8.15 -9.14
CA TYR A 456 -14.88 8.95 -8.69
C TYR A 456 -14.42 10.28 -8.12
N GLN A 457 -13.40 10.25 -7.25
CA GLN A 457 -12.79 11.45 -6.69
C GLN A 457 -11.35 11.18 -6.23
N SER A 458 -10.59 12.25 -6.05
CA SER A 458 -9.28 12.22 -5.40
C SER A 458 -9.08 13.50 -4.61
N GLY A 459 -8.40 13.38 -3.47
CA GLY A 459 -7.99 14.50 -2.64
C GLY A 459 -6.50 14.43 -2.31
N GLN A 460 -5.99 15.51 -1.74
CA GLN A 460 -4.57 15.63 -1.42
C GLN A 460 -4.38 16.57 -0.24
N THR A 461 -3.42 16.26 0.62
CA THR A 461 -3.02 17.15 1.71
C THR A 461 -2.41 18.47 1.20
N PRO A 462 -2.43 19.55 1.98
CA PRO A 462 -2.00 20.89 1.54
C PRO A 462 -0.54 20.94 1.07
N ASP A 463 -0.24 21.93 0.19
CA ASP A 463 1.12 22.30 -0.25
C ASP A 463 1.58 23.53 0.56
N ASP A 464 1.93 23.31 1.83
CA ASP A 464 2.30 24.32 2.81
C ASP A 464 3.75 24.23 3.30
N GLY A 465 4.56 23.34 2.67
CA GLY A 465 5.94 23.09 3.04
C GLY A 465 6.14 21.97 4.05
N GLU A 466 5.05 21.42 4.59
CA GLU A 466 5.08 20.24 5.46
C GLU A 466 5.04 18.97 4.61
N PHE A 467 5.91 18.00 4.93
CA PHE A 467 5.99 16.72 4.23
C PHE A 467 5.01 15.73 4.85
N ARG A 468 4.16 15.12 4.02
CA ARG A 468 3.19 14.11 4.42
C ARG A 468 3.32 12.90 3.53
N TRP A 469 3.60 11.74 4.13
CA TRP A 469 3.93 10.51 3.41
C TRP A 469 3.46 9.28 4.17
N MET A 470 3.68 8.10 3.59
CA MET A 470 3.35 6.80 4.18
C MET A 470 1.88 6.73 4.59
N GLY A 471 1.00 7.03 3.63
CA GLY A 471 -0.43 7.09 3.90
C GLY A 471 -1.09 5.72 3.93
N SER A 472 -2.22 5.63 4.66
CA SER A 472 -3.20 4.53 4.56
C SER A 472 -4.61 5.11 4.69
N ALA A 473 -5.58 4.52 3.99
CA ALA A 473 -6.95 5.04 3.98
C ALA A 473 -7.99 3.92 4.04
N ALA A 474 -9.18 4.27 4.53
CA ALA A 474 -10.37 3.44 4.47
C ALA A 474 -11.63 4.31 4.35
N MET A 475 -12.75 3.68 4.02
CA MET A 475 -14.08 4.32 3.93
C MET A 475 -15.04 3.61 4.88
N ASP A 476 -15.89 4.36 5.57
CA ASP A 476 -16.94 3.81 6.42
C ASP A 476 -18.27 3.63 5.67
N GLN A 477 -19.25 3.01 6.33
CA GLN A 477 -20.57 2.75 5.73
C GLN A 477 -21.38 4.02 5.43
N ALA A 478 -21.02 5.18 5.97
CA ALA A 478 -21.63 6.47 5.63
C ALA A 478 -21.01 7.08 4.36
N GLY A 479 -19.88 6.56 3.90
CA GLY A 479 -19.09 7.07 2.79
C GLY A 479 -18.07 8.12 3.21
N ASP A 480 -17.80 8.24 4.51
CA ASP A 480 -16.75 9.11 5.03
C ASP A 480 -15.39 8.41 4.85
N ILE A 481 -14.36 9.17 4.45
CA ILE A 481 -13.01 8.64 4.19
C ILE A 481 -12.05 9.17 5.25
N ALA A 482 -11.32 8.27 5.91
CA ALA A 482 -10.20 8.60 6.78
C ALA A 482 -8.87 8.30 6.08
N VAL A 483 -7.92 9.23 6.18
CA VAL A 483 -6.56 9.12 5.62
C VAL A 483 -5.56 9.43 6.73
N GLY A 484 -4.82 8.42 7.19
CA GLY A 484 -3.74 8.57 8.14
C GLY A 484 -2.39 8.66 7.43
N TYR A 485 -1.41 9.37 8.00
CA TYR A 485 -0.09 9.56 7.40
C TYR A 485 0.95 10.02 8.44
N SER A 486 2.21 9.94 8.08
CA SER A 486 3.32 10.57 8.79
C SER A 486 3.50 12.01 8.31
N ARG A 487 3.87 12.93 9.22
CA ARG A 487 4.18 14.32 8.90
C ARG A 487 5.48 14.76 9.58
N SER A 488 6.32 15.52 8.87
CA SER A 488 7.54 16.14 9.39
C SER A 488 7.98 17.31 8.49
N SER A 489 8.84 18.19 9.04
CA SER A 489 9.55 19.19 8.26
C SER A 489 10.94 19.46 8.84
N ALA A 490 11.70 20.36 8.21
CA ALA A 490 12.98 20.82 8.76
C ALA A 490 12.83 21.84 9.91
N ALA A 491 11.61 22.30 10.18
CA ALA A 491 11.34 23.32 11.22
C ALA A 491 11.62 22.76 12.61
N ALA A 492 12.15 23.58 13.50
CA ALA A 492 12.47 23.17 14.85
C ALA A 492 11.22 22.70 15.61
N GLY A 493 11.27 21.46 16.11
CA GLY A 493 10.17 20.84 16.87
C GLY A 493 9.16 20.07 16.02
N ASP A 494 9.23 20.14 14.68
CA ASP A 494 8.34 19.41 13.77
C ASP A 494 8.92 18.03 13.40
N PHE A 495 9.13 17.23 14.43
CA PHE A 495 9.62 15.86 14.30
C PHE A 495 8.60 14.94 13.62
N PRO A 496 9.06 13.82 13.03
CA PRO A 496 8.16 12.83 12.44
C PRO A 496 7.05 12.41 13.41
N SER A 497 5.83 12.70 13.04
CA SER A 497 4.62 12.63 13.87
C SER A 497 3.48 11.97 13.11
N ILE A 498 2.47 11.50 13.84
CA ILE A 498 1.33 10.78 13.27
C ILE A 498 0.13 11.73 13.20
N TYR A 499 -0.40 11.88 12.00
CA TYR A 499 -1.57 12.70 11.70
C TYR A 499 -2.64 11.93 10.94
N PHE A 500 -3.83 12.49 10.88
CA PHE A 500 -4.87 12.07 9.96
C PHE A 500 -5.65 13.28 9.44
N ALA A 501 -6.26 13.10 8.30
CA ALA A 501 -7.29 13.98 7.74
C ALA A 501 -8.41 13.11 7.18
N GLY A 502 -9.47 13.72 6.70
CA GLY A 502 -10.56 12.96 6.11
C GLY A 502 -11.41 13.78 5.18
N GLN A 503 -12.49 13.14 4.73
CA GLN A 503 -13.58 13.74 3.98
C GLN A 503 -14.87 13.09 4.44
N THR A 504 -15.87 13.89 4.81
CA THR A 504 -17.22 13.35 5.02
C THR A 504 -17.95 13.20 3.67
N ALA A 505 -18.90 12.26 3.61
CA ALA A 505 -19.72 12.05 2.41
C ALA A 505 -20.52 13.29 1.98
N GLY A 506 -20.69 14.25 2.90
CA GLY A 506 -21.37 15.52 2.65
C GLY A 506 -20.48 16.64 2.10
N ASP A 507 -19.16 16.46 2.10
CA ASP A 507 -18.21 17.46 1.64
C ASP A 507 -18.14 17.50 0.10
N PRO A 508 -17.67 18.61 -0.48
CA PRO A 508 -17.36 18.65 -1.91
C PRO A 508 -16.35 17.58 -2.29
N LEU A 509 -16.54 16.95 -3.44
CA LEU A 509 -15.64 15.89 -3.91
C LEU A 509 -14.19 16.36 -3.97
N GLY A 510 -13.27 15.50 -3.51
CA GLY A 510 -11.84 15.77 -3.49
C GLY A 510 -11.38 16.70 -2.36
N THR A 511 -12.28 17.11 -1.46
CA THR A 511 -11.91 17.88 -0.27
C THR A 511 -11.10 17.01 0.68
N THR A 512 -10.07 17.61 1.28
CA THR A 512 -9.38 17.01 2.44
C THR A 512 -9.56 17.98 3.61
N GLU A 513 -10.20 17.54 4.69
CA GLU A 513 -10.40 18.34 5.89
C GLU A 513 -9.07 18.73 6.55
N THR A 514 -9.14 19.70 7.47
CA THR A 514 -7.97 20.06 8.29
C THR A 514 -7.47 18.85 9.05
N GLU A 515 -6.15 18.59 8.94
CA GLU A 515 -5.52 17.48 9.64
C GLU A 515 -5.57 17.61 11.17
N ALA A 516 -5.63 16.48 11.85
CA ALA A 516 -5.55 16.39 13.30
C ALA A 516 -4.36 15.54 13.72
N LEU A 517 -3.71 15.97 14.80
CA LEU A 517 -2.57 15.28 15.40
C LEU A 517 -3.06 14.08 16.22
N ILE A 518 -2.57 12.89 15.89
CA ILE A 518 -2.74 11.68 16.71
C ILE A 518 -1.62 11.57 17.76
N LYS A 519 -0.36 11.67 17.29
CA LYS A 519 0.80 11.53 18.15
C LYS A 519 1.94 12.43 17.69
N GLN A 520 2.40 13.31 18.57
CA GLN A 520 3.58 14.14 18.34
C GLN A 520 4.85 13.33 18.55
N GLY A 521 5.76 13.38 17.56
CA GLY A 521 7.14 12.95 17.71
C GLY A 521 7.97 13.99 18.47
N THR A 522 8.98 13.56 19.19
CA THR A 522 9.91 14.42 19.95
C THR A 522 11.37 14.12 19.63
N GLY A 523 11.61 13.24 18.67
CA GLY A 523 12.92 12.83 18.20
C GLY A 523 12.97 12.61 16.70
N PHE A 524 14.18 12.49 16.16
CA PHE A 524 14.44 12.19 14.76
C PHE A 524 15.10 10.80 14.60
N GLN A 525 14.92 10.20 13.44
CA GLN A 525 15.61 8.97 13.07
C GLN A 525 17.01 9.31 12.54
N PRO A 526 18.09 8.98 13.28
CA PRO A 526 19.42 9.09 12.74
C PRO A 526 19.73 7.88 11.84
N ASP A 527 20.54 8.11 10.84
CA ASP A 527 21.16 7.18 9.90
C ASP A 527 20.71 5.69 9.97
N THR A 528 19.61 5.40 9.29
CA THR A 528 19.09 4.04 9.05
C THR A 528 18.93 3.79 7.54
N GLY A 529 19.68 4.51 6.69
CA GLY A 529 19.51 4.48 5.24
C GLY A 529 18.19 5.09 4.77
N GLY A 530 17.61 6.03 5.55
CA GLY A 530 16.34 6.68 5.23
C GLY A 530 15.09 5.84 5.52
N ARG A 531 15.23 4.59 5.92
CA ARG A 531 14.10 3.65 6.06
C ARG A 531 13.06 4.13 7.07
N TRP A 532 11.82 4.32 6.63
CA TRP A 532 10.66 4.72 7.43
C TRP A 532 9.45 3.89 7.03
N GLY A 533 9.18 2.77 7.62
CA GLY A 533 8.10 1.86 7.29
C GLY A 533 7.95 1.53 5.79
N ASP A 534 7.48 0.36 5.46
CA ASP A 534 7.05 0.03 4.09
C ASP A 534 5.55 0.21 3.93
N TYR A 535 4.85 0.36 5.04
CA TYR A 535 3.41 0.63 5.12
C TYR A 535 3.00 1.09 6.53
N THR A 536 1.81 1.69 6.59
CA THR A 536 1.01 1.89 7.80
C THR A 536 -0.35 1.24 7.57
N SER A 537 -1.20 1.13 8.59
CA SER A 537 -2.50 0.50 8.38
C SER A 537 -3.66 1.29 8.95
N MET A 538 -4.65 1.55 8.08
CA MET A 538 -5.97 2.07 8.42
C MET A 538 -6.96 0.93 8.23
N ALA A 539 -7.53 0.40 9.33
CA ALA A 539 -8.53 -0.65 9.29
C ALA A 539 -9.91 -0.09 9.67
N LEU A 540 -10.97 -0.55 9.01
CA LEU A 540 -12.34 -0.27 9.41
C LEU A 540 -12.79 -1.33 10.42
N ASP A 541 -13.44 -0.92 11.51
CA ASP A 541 -14.01 -1.82 12.50
C ASP A 541 -15.23 -2.55 11.94
N GLY A 542 -15.14 -3.85 11.76
CA GLY A 542 -16.24 -4.66 11.21
C GLY A 542 -17.46 -4.77 12.13
N ALA A 543 -17.35 -4.41 13.41
CA ALA A 543 -18.46 -4.49 14.36
C ALA A 543 -19.45 -3.33 14.20
N ASP A 544 -18.98 -2.14 13.83
CA ASP A 544 -19.84 -0.97 13.62
C ASP A 544 -19.75 -0.36 12.23
N SER A 545 -18.77 -0.77 11.43
CA SER A 545 -18.47 -0.25 10.08
C SER A 545 -18.37 1.28 10.01
N CYS A 546 -18.01 1.92 11.14
CA CYS A 546 -17.92 3.35 11.32
C CYS A 546 -16.63 3.81 11.99
N THR A 547 -16.03 2.97 12.80
CA THR A 547 -14.81 3.30 13.54
C THR A 547 -13.59 2.86 12.74
N PHE A 548 -12.70 3.80 12.47
CA PHE A 548 -11.40 3.52 11.86
C PHE A 548 -10.36 3.28 12.95
N TRP A 549 -9.43 2.38 12.69
CA TRP A 549 -8.28 2.12 13.54
C TRP A 549 -7.01 2.36 12.74
N TYR A 550 -6.19 3.29 13.20
CA TYR A 550 -4.95 3.67 12.53
C TYR A 550 -3.74 3.35 13.39
N ALA A 551 -2.74 2.73 12.77
CA ALA A 551 -1.46 2.42 13.37
C ALA A 551 -0.32 2.97 12.52
N ASN A 552 0.63 3.68 13.15
CA ASN A 552 1.78 4.26 12.48
C ASN A 552 2.96 4.41 13.45
N GLU A 553 4.14 4.74 12.91
CA GLU A 553 5.36 4.96 13.67
C GLU A 553 5.63 6.44 13.95
N TYR A 554 6.42 6.68 14.99
CA TYR A 554 7.00 7.96 15.33
C TYR A 554 8.33 7.76 16.09
N TYR A 555 9.09 8.83 16.31
CA TYR A 555 10.28 8.82 17.15
C TYR A 555 10.10 9.73 18.35
N ASP A 556 10.45 9.24 19.55
CA ASP A 556 10.44 9.99 20.79
C ASP A 556 11.85 10.38 21.26
N THR A 557 12.89 9.79 20.69
CA THR A 557 14.30 10.03 20.96
C THR A 557 15.13 10.08 19.68
N ASN A 558 16.35 10.62 19.77
CA ASN A 558 17.27 10.71 18.62
C ASN A 558 18.22 9.50 18.54
N LEU A 559 17.71 8.31 18.80
CA LEU A 559 18.51 7.09 18.78
C LEU A 559 18.20 6.27 17.52
N ARG A 560 19.24 5.67 16.95
CA ARG A 560 19.15 4.75 15.80
C ARG A 560 18.28 3.55 16.17
N PHE A 561 17.40 3.13 15.27
CA PHE A 561 16.47 2.01 15.46
C PHE A 561 15.52 2.15 16.67
N ASN A 562 15.31 3.36 17.16
CA ASN A 562 14.47 3.62 18.32
C ASN A 562 13.04 4.06 17.95
N TRP A 563 12.50 3.42 16.94
CA TRP A 563 11.12 3.66 16.54
C TRP A 563 10.13 3.23 17.63
N ALA A 564 9.06 3.94 17.72
CA ALA A 564 7.88 3.62 18.51
C ALA A 564 6.64 3.68 17.62
N THR A 565 5.57 3.01 18.02
CA THR A 565 4.32 3.04 17.29
C THR A 565 3.17 3.51 18.16
N TRP A 566 2.12 3.98 17.52
CA TRP A 566 0.93 4.46 18.18
C TRP A 566 -0.32 3.99 17.45
N LEU A 567 -1.36 3.63 18.21
CA LEU A 567 -2.66 3.24 17.69
C LEU A 567 -3.71 4.26 18.12
N ALA A 568 -4.65 4.55 17.21
CA ALA A 568 -5.80 5.39 17.53
C ALA A 568 -7.05 4.93 16.81
N SER A 569 -8.21 5.06 17.47
CA SER A 569 -9.51 4.92 16.82
C SER A 569 -10.04 6.30 16.44
N LEU A 570 -10.66 6.38 15.26
CA LEU A 570 -11.19 7.61 14.69
C LEU A 570 -12.65 7.36 14.28
N LYS A 571 -13.53 8.33 14.46
CA LYS A 571 -14.93 8.19 14.05
C LYS A 571 -15.50 9.52 13.58
N PHE A 572 -16.16 9.50 12.43
CA PHE A 572 -16.93 10.63 11.95
C PHE A 572 -18.31 10.69 12.61
N PRO A 573 -18.86 11.89 12.88
CA PRO A 573 -20.09 12.02 13.66
C PRO A 573 -21.33 11.52 12.92
N ASN A 574 -21.28 11.46 11.59
CA ASN A 574 -22.41 11.07 10.74
C ASN A 574 -22.58 9.56 10.62
N CYS A 575 -21.56 8.76 10.91
CA CYS A 575 -21.63 7.31 10.86
C CYS A 575 -22.22 6.73 12.16
N ARG A 576 -23.30 5.93 12.03
CA ARG A 576 -24.06 5.35 13.15
C ARG A 576 -24.39 3.89 12.92
#